data_2ce372f4e143076d347f875cd7d153a1
#
_entry.id   2ce372f4e143076d347f875cd7d153a1
#
_cell.length_a   1.000
_cell.length_b   1.000
_cell.length_c   1.000
_cell.angle_alpha   90.00
_cell.angle_beta   90.00
_cell.angle_gamma   90.00
#
_symmetry.space_group_name_H-M   'P 1'
#
loop_
_entity.id
_entity.type
_entity.pdbx_description
1 polymer ?
#
loop_
_entity_poly.entity_id
_entity_poly.type
_entity_poly.pdbx_seq_one_letter_code
_entity_poly.pdbx_strand_id
1 'polypeptide(L)'
;CDQGYKKIAIIAADYAFGYEVAGGFQRAFEACGGQIVQKIWPPLTTKDFGPYIPTLRADADVIFTVMVGPMSLQFPKQLAAAGNKKPVIGGGPSYDEFVLPSMGDEVIGHVSALQYSAGLDTPKNAAFVKSYREKFGKMPGYYSETNYTTAQILDEVMTKAGGKYPGAEEFLKMLAAVKVNAPRGPVSYDEMRNPVQNI
;
A
#
# COMPACT_ATOMS: atom_id res chain seq x y z
N CYS A 1 -13.72 -6.72 -9.53
CA CYS A 1 -14.86 -7.58 -9.96
C CYS A 1 -16.18 -6.84 -9.78
N ASP A 2 -16.49 -6.34 -8.60
CA ASP A 2 -17.78 -5.70 -8.27
C ASP A 2 -18.08 -4.44 -9.08
N GLN A 3 -17.05 -3.76 -9.58
CA GLN A 3 -17.18 -2.60 -10.48
C GLN A 3 -17.43 -2.98 -11.94
N GLY A 4 -17.51 -4.27 -12.26
CA GLY A 4 -17.78 -4.77 -13.61
C GLY A 4 -16.56 -4.78 -14.56
N TYR A 5 -15.37 -4.39 -14.12
CA TYR A 5 -14.17 -4.45 -14.95
C TYR A 5 -13.82 -5.89 -15.34
N LYS A 6 -13.45 -6.09 -16.61
CA LYS A 6 -13.11 -7.40 -17.18
C LYS A 6 -11.68 -7.48 -17.68
N LYS A 7 -11.11 -6.36 -18.13
CA LYS A 7 -9.77 -6.29 -18.71
C LYS A 7 -8.92 -5.23 -18.01
N ILE A 8 -7.76 -5.62 -17.51
CA ILE A 8 -6.86 -4.72 -16.79
C ILE A 8 -5.49 -4.69 -17.45
N ALA A 9 -4.97 -3.48 -17.65
CA ALA A 9 -3.56 -3.26 -17.93
C ALA A 9 -2.82 -2.98 -16.61
N ILE A 10 -1.74 -3.70 -16.36
CA ILE A 10 -0.86 -3.47 -15.21
C ILE A 10 0.35 -2.65 -15.66
N ILE A 11 0.67 -1.60 -14.90
CA ILE A 11 1.94 -0.89 -14.98
C ILE A 11 2.51 -0.75 -13.58
N ALA A 12 3.64 -1.41 -13.30
CA ALA A 12 4.21 -1.50 -11.97
C ALA A 12 5.74 -1.38 -12.01
N ALA A 13 6.32 -0.82 -10.96
CA ALA A 13 7.76 -0.64 -10.87
C ALA A 13 8.52 -1.97 -10.96
N ASP A 14 9.60 -1.99 -11.73
CA ASP A 14 10.44 -3.15 -12.04
C ASP A 14 11.32 -3.54 -10.84
N TYR A 15 10.72 -4.23 -9.85
CA TYR A 15 11.40 -4.82 -8.70
C TYR A 15 10.47 -5.77 -7.94
N ALA A 16 11.00 -6.51 -6.93
CA ALA A 16 10.29 -7.57 -6.22
C ALA A 16 8.89 -7.15 -5.73
N PHE A 17 8.76 -6.02 -5.02
CA PHE A 17 7.47 -5.54 -4.52
C PHE A 17 6.46 -5.26 -5.64
N GLY A 18 6.91 -4.67 -6.76
CA GLY A 18 6.05 -4.43 -7.93
C GLY A 18 5.49 -5.73 -8.50
N TYR A 19 6.34 -6.75 -8.62
CA TYR A 19 5.93 -8.07 -9.11
C TYR A 19 5.00 -8.79 -8.14
N GLU A 20 5.28 -8.76 -6.84
CA GLU A 20 4.49 -9.45 -5.81
C GLU A 20 3.09 -8.85 -5.70
N VAL A 21 2.98 -7.53 -5.62
CA VAL A 21 1.67 -6.84 -5.55
C VAL A 21 0.88 -7.05 -6.84
N ALA A 22 1.51 -6.92 -8.01
CA ALA A 22 0.85 -7.16 -9.28
C ALA A 22 0.44 -8.63 -9.45
N GLY A 23 1.25 -9.58 -8.99
CA GLY A 23 0.96 -11.00 -9.01
C GLY A 23 -0.21 -11.37 -8.10
N GLY A 24 -0.23 -10.82 -6.87
CA GLY A 24 -1.34 -10.99 -5.94
C GLY A 24 -2.66 -10.43 -6.49
N PHE A 25 -2.61 -9.22 -7.04
CA PHE A 25 -3.76 -8.59 -7.69
C PHE A 25 -4.26 -9.42 -8.89
N GLN A 26 -3.36 -9.83 -9.78
CA GLN A 26 -3.70 -10.67 -10.93
C GLN A 26 -4.42 -11.93 -10.49
N ARG A 27 -3.84 -12.67 -9.53
CA ARG A 27 -4.43 -13.92 -9.03
C ARG A 27 -5.86 -13.72 -8.53
N ALA A 28 -6.09 -12.67 -7.74
CA ALA A 28 -7.41 -12.36 -7.22
C ALA A 28 -8.38 -11.95 -8.34
N PHE A 29 -7.93 -11.12 -9.28
CA PHE A 29 -8.77 -10.64 -10.38
C PHE A 29 -9.14 -11.76 -11.37
N GLU A 30 -8.20 -12.62 -11.72
CA GLU A 30 -8.46 -13.77 -12.60
C GLU A 30 -9.38 -14.81 -11.94
N ALA A 31 -9.28 -15.00 -10.62
CA ALA A 31 -10.17 -15.90 -9.87
C ALA A 31 -11.64 -15.46 -9.91
N CYS A 32 -11.91 -14.17 -10.13
CA CYS A 32 -13.28 -13.67 -10.33
C CYS A 32 -13.65 -13.44 -11.81
N GLY A 33 -12.89 -14.04 -12.73
CA GLY A 33 -13.19 -14.04 -14.17
C GLY A 33 -12.68 -12.83 -14.95
N GLY A 34 -11.79 -12.03 -14.35
CA GLY A 34 -11.11 -10.95 -15.03
C GLY A 34 -9.91 -11.42 -15.85
N GLN A 35 -9.37 -10.55 -16.69
CA GLN A 35 -8.22 -10.82 -17.55
C GLN A 35 -7.18 -9.72 -17.45
N ILE A 36 -5.91 -10.08 -17.22
CA ILE A 36 -4.80 -9.16 -17.37
C ILE A 36 -4.39 -9.15 -18.84
N VAL A 37 -4.64 -8.03 -19.51
CA VAL A 37 -4.39 -7.89 -20.96
C VAL A 37 -3.01 -7.33 -21.28
N GLN A 38 -2.32 -6.73 -20.30
CA GLN A 38 -0.99 -6.18 -20.46
C GLN A 38 -0.25 -6.06 -19.14
N LYS A 39 1.06 -6.18 -19.15
CA LYS A 39 1.96 -5.86 -18.03
C LYS A 39 3.12 -5.02 -18.55
N ILE A 40 3.43 -3.93 -17.88
CA ILE A 40 4.52 -3.02 -18.18
C ILE A 40 5.33 -2.81 -16.91
N TRP A 41 6.65 -2.85 -17.01
CA TRP A 41 7.58 -2.79 -15.88
C TRP A 41 8.61 -1.66 -16.06
N PRO A 42 8.26 -0.39 -15.77
CA PRO A 42 9.23 0.70 -15.79
C PRO A 42 10.28 0.52 -14.68
N PRO A 43 11.57 0.72 -14.98
CA PRO A 43 12.63 0.74 -13.95
C PRO A 43 12.33 1.73 -12.82
N LEU A 44 12.79 1.43 -11.58
CA LEU A 44 12.59 2.29 -10.39
C LEU A 44 13.08 3.73 -10.57
N THR A 45 14.02 3.96 -11.49
CA THR A 45 14.57 5.27 -11.79
C THR A 45 13.77 6.07 -12.82
N THR A 46 12.67 5.51 -13.33
CA THR A 46 11.85 6.14 -14.38
C THR A 46 11.24 7.45 -13.88
N LYS A 47 11.53 8.52 -14.60
CA LYS A 47 10.96 9.87 -14.39
C LYS A 47 10.03 10.28 -15.52
N ASP A 48 10.24 9.72 -16.71
CA ASP A 48 9.47 9.97 -17.91
C ASP A 48 8.68 8.71 -18.30
N PHE A 49 7.36 8.83 -18.26
CA PHE A 49 6.41 7.78 -18.63
C PHE A 49 5.88 7.95 -20.07
N GLY A 50 6.33 8.96 -20.78
CA GLY A 50 5.99 9.21 -22.18
C GLY A 50 6.16 7.98 -23.08
N PRO A 51 7.24 7.18 -22.96
CA PRO A 51 7.41 5.95 -23.74
C PRO A 51 6.41 4.82 -23.39
N TYR A 52 5.86 4.83 -22.19
CA TYR A 52 4.98 3.74 -21.68
C TYR A 52 3.50 4.04 -21.85
N ILE A 53 3.06 5.28 -21.60
CA ILE A 53 1.64 5.65 -21.60
C ILE A 53 0.96 5.37 -22.93
N PRO A 54 1.54 5.71 -24.11
CA PRO A 54 0.92 5.42 -25.41
C PRO A 54 0.79 3.92 -25.70
N THR A 55 1.59 3.07 -25.03
CA THR A 55 1.53 1.62 -25.21
C THR A 55 0.45 0.94 -24.40
N LEU A 56 -0.19 1.67 -23.47
CA LEU A 56 -1.29 1.14 -22.66
C LEU A 56 -2.44 0.69 -23.58
N ARG A 57 -2.87 -0.55 -23.41
CA ARG A 57 -3.90 -1.15 -24.25
C ARG A 57 -5.21 -0.36 -24.19
N ALA A 58 -5.71 -0.01 -25.37
CA ALA A 58 -6.95 0.75 -25.53
C ALA A 58 -8.18 -0.04 -25.02
N ASP A 59 -8.15 -1.39 -25.14
CA ASP A 59 -9.22 -2.27 -24.71
C ASP A 59 -9.17 -2.67 -23.22
N ALA A 60 -8.23 -2.16 -22.43
CA ALA A 60 -8.26 -2.28 -20.99
C ALA A 60 -9.35 -1.36 -20.40
N ASP A 61 -10.16 -1.89 -19.48
CA ASP A 61 -11.22 -1.12 -18.79
C ASP A 61 -10.62 -0.19 -17.72
N VAL A 62 -9.53 -0.62 -17.09
CA VAL A 62 -8.89 0.05 -15.96
C VAL A 62 -7.38 -0.20 -15.97
N ILE A 63 -6.63 0.70 -15.40
CA ILE A 63 -5.18 0.58 -15.19
C ILE A 63 -4.94 0.19 -13.73
N PHE A 64 -4.23 -0.91 -13.48
CA PHE A 64 -3.70 -1.21 -12.16
C PHE A 64 -2.25 -0.74 -12.09
N THR A 65 -1.92 0.05 -11.08
CA THR A 65 -0.58 0.63 -10.93
C THR A 65 0.05 0.30 -9.59
N VAL A 66 1.36 0.02 -9.58
CA VAL A 66 2.17 -0.12 -8.37
C VAL A 66 3.39 0.77 -8.50
N MET A 67 3.24 2.01 -8.06
CA MET A 67 4.30 3.01 -8.10
C MET A 67 4.82 3.32 -6.70
N VAL A 68 6.08 3.68 -6.61
CA VAL A 68 6.74 4.01 -5.33
C VAL A 68 7.59 5.27 -5.47
N GLY A 69 7.74 5.99 -4.37
CA GLY A 69 8.55 7.20 -4.33
C GLY A 69 8.17 8.23 -5.41
N PRO A 70 9.15 8.80 -6.13
CA PRO A 70 8.87 9.80 -7.17
C PRO A 70 7.96 9.31 -8.30
N MET A 71 7.96 8.01 -8.59
CA MET A 71 7.10 7.44 -9.63
C MET A 71 5.61 7.63 -9.32
N SER A 72 5.23 7.57 -8.02
CA SER A 72 3.85 7.79 -7.57
C SER A 72 3.33 9.20 -7.91
N LEU A 73 4.21 10.18 -8.01
CA LEU A 73 3.86 11.55 -8.41
C LEU A 73 3.90 11.73 -9.94
N GLN A 74 4.89 11.15 -10.59
CA GLN A 74 5.13 11.39 -12.01
C GLN A 74 4.15 10.64 -12.91
N PHE A 75 3.84 9.40 -12.59
CA PHE A 75 2.98 8.57 -13.44
C PHE A 75 1.57 9.14 -13.58
N PRO A 76 0.79 9.41 -12.50
CA PRO A 76 -0.57 9.92 -12.66
C PRO A 76 -0.60 11.29 -13.33
N LYS A 77 0.35 12.18 -13.02
CA LYS A 77 0.46 13.49 -13.67
C LYS A 77 0.67 13.38 -15.17
N GLN A 78 1.58 12.52 -15.63
CA GLN A 78 1.85 12.33 -17.05
C GLN A 78 0.71 11.55 -17.73
N LEU A 79 0.08 10.61 -17.05
CA LEU A 79 -1.10 9.90 -17.55
C LEU A 79 -2.25 10.87 -17.86
N ALA A 80 -2.54 11.79 -16.94
CA ALA A 80 -3.55 12.83 -17.11
C ALA A 80 -3.15 13.82 -18.23
N ALA A 81 -1.90 14.27 -18.27
CA ALA A 81 -1.38 15.16 -19.31
C ALA A 81 -1.48 14.54 -20.72
N ALA A 82 -1.37 13.22 -20.82
CA ALA A 82 -1.58 12.48 -22.07
C ALA A 82 -3.07 12.30 -22.43
N GLY A 83 -3.99 12.86 -21.64
CA GLY A 83 -5.42 12.77 -21.89
C GLY A 83 -6.04 11.40 -21.59
N ASN A 84 -5.34 10.51 -20.92
CA ASN A 84 -5.86 9.20 -20.54
C ASN A 84 -6.88 9.37 -19.39
N LYS A 85 -8.10 8.89 -19.62
CA LYS A 85 -9.23 9.01 -18.68
C LYS A 85 -9.67 7.67 -18.10
N LYS A 86 -8.88 6.61 -18.27
CA LYS A 86 -9.21 5.31 -17.70
C LYS A 86 -9.17 5.39 -16.18
N PRO A 87 -10.09 4.70 -15.49
CA PRO A 87 -9.99 4.52 -14.06
C PRO A 87 -8.64 3.93 -13.67
N VAL A 88 -8.11 4.33 -12.51
CA VAL A 88 -6.83 3.83 -12.00
C VAL A 88 -7.05 3.22 -10.61
N ILE A 89 -6.54 2.02 -10.44
CA ILE A 89 -6.46 1.33 -9.15
C ILE A 89 -4.99 1.26 -8.74
N GLY A 90 -4.64 1.83 -7.59
CA GLY A 90 -3.31 1.79 -7.02
C GLY A 90 -3.12 0.60 -6.09
N GLY A 91 -2.05 -0.14 -6.28
CA GLY A 91 -1.60 -1.14 -5.32
C GLY A 91 -0.55 -0.54 -4.37
N GLY A 92 -0.59 -0.98 -3.10
CA GLY A 92 0.36 -0.51 -2.10
C GLY A 92 0.30 1.00 -1.87
N PRO A 93 1.43 1.65 -1.55
CA PRO A 93 1.50 3.06 -1.13
C PRO A 93 1.40 4.08 -2.28
N SER A 94 0.78 3.71 -3.43
CA SER A 94 0.68 4.61 -4.59
C SER A 94 -0.05 5.92 -4.28
N TYR A 95 -1.01 5.90 -3.36
CA TYR A 95 -1.84 7.04 -2.95
C TYR A 95 -1.94 7.16 -1.43
N ASP A 96 -0.81 7.04 -0.74
CA ASP A 96 -0.72 7.19 0.71
C ASP A 96 -0.76 8.66 1.13
N GLU A 97 -1.23 8.96 2.33
CA GLU A 97 -1.28 10.30 2.93
C GLU A 97 0.08 11.03 2.93
N PHE A 98 1.17 10.29 2.80
CA PHE A 98 2.50 10.88 2.66
C PHE A 98 2.73 11.53 1.28
N VAL A 99 2.18 10.96 0.20
CA VAL A 99 2.37 11.45 -1.17
C VAL A 99 1.19 12.32 -1.65
N LEU A 100 -0.02 12.08 -1.18
CA LEU A 100 -1.22 12.82 -1.60
C LEU A 100 -1.09 14.35 -1.54
N PRO A 101 -0.47 14.97 -0.51
CA PRO A 101 -0.31 16.44 -0.47
C PRO A 101 0.56 17.02 -1.60
N SER A 102 1.31 16.17 -2.30
CA SER A 102 2.17 16.54 -3.44
C SER A 102 1.55 16.20 -4.79
N MET A 103 0.33 15.65 -4.80
CA MET A 103 -0.46 15.33 -5.98
C MET A 103 -1.47 16.45 -6.23
N GLY A 104 -1.89 16.60 -7.48
CA GLY A 104 -2.98 17.50 -7.88
C GLY A 104 -4.28 16.75 -8.16
N ASP A 105 -5.18 17.41 -8.88
CA ASP A 105 -6.50 16.89 -9.20
C ASP A 105 -6.47 15.66 -10.13
N GLU A 106 -5.31 15.36 -10.72
CA GLU A 106 -5.12 14.22 -11.59
C GLU A 106 -5.35 12.85 -10.93
N VAL A 107 -5.38 12.80 -9.59
CA VAL A 107 -5.64 11.56 -8.84
C VAL A 107 -7.06 11.47 -8.28
N ILE A 108 -7.90 12.48 -8.54
CA ILE A 108 -9.31 12.42 -8.10
C ILE A 108 -10.01 11.25 -8.81
N GLY A 109 -10.64 10.40 -8.00
CA GLY A 109 -11.31 9.18 -8.48
C GLY A 109 -10.39 7.96 -8.59
N HIS A 110 -9.09 8.09 -8.36
CA HIS A 110 -8.23 6.93 -8.19
C HIS A 110 -8.54 6.21 -6.87
N VAL A 111 -8.39 4.89 -6.87
CA VAL A 111 -8.66 4.04 -5.71
C VAL A 111 -7.40 3.27 -5.36
N SER A 112 -7.11 3.10 -4.08
CA SER A 112 -6.03 2.23 -3.62
C SER A 112 -6.49 1.38 -2.43
N ALA A 113 -5.78 0.28 -2.20
CA ALA A 113 -5.98 -0.57 -1.04
C ALA A 113 -4.67 -0.66 -0.23
N LEU A 114 -4.76 -0.33 1.04
CA LEU A 114 -3.71 -0.40 2.04
C LEU A 114 -4.30 -0.86 3.37
N GLN A 115 -3.45 -1.42 4.23
CA GLN A 115 -3.86 -1.80 5.58
C GLN A 115 -4.06 -0.61 6.53
N TYR A 116 -3.76 0.60 6.12
CA TYR A 116 -3.92 1.80 6.92
C TYR A 116 -4.33 3.01 6.09
N SER A 117 -5.22 3.81 6.66
CA SER A 117 -5.47 5.20 6.28
C SER A 117 -5.70 6.03 7.54
N ALA A 118 -5.26 7.28 7.53
CA ALA A 118 -5.56 8.23 8.60
C ALA A 118 -7.07 8.48 8.79
N GLY A 119 -7.88 8.15 7.77
CA GLY A 119 -9.34 8.24 7.80
C GLY A 119 -10.06 7.06 8.46
N LEU A 120 -9.35 6.04 8.98
CA LEU A 120 -9.99 4.93 9.66
C LEU A 120 -10.74 5.39 10.91
N ASP A 121 -12.04 5.06 10.97
CA ASP A 121 -12.92 5.44 12.10
C ASP A 121 -12.78 4.44 13.25
N THR A 122 -11.68 4.55 13.99
CA THR A 122 -11.47 3.81 15.23
C THR A 122 -10.94 4.75 16.32
N PRO A 123 -11.29 4.53 17.62
CA PRO A 123 -10.77 5.37 18.70
C PRO A 123 -9.24 5.39 18.78
N LYS A 124 -8.60 4.25 18.50
CA LYS A 124 -7.13 4.17 18.49
C LYS A 124 -6.51 4.96 17.35
N ASN A 125 -7.10 4.90 16.15
CA ASN A 125 -6.63 5.71 15.04
C ASN A 125 -6.81 7.20 15.32
N ALA A 126 -7.96 7.61 15.83
CA ALA A 126 -8.20 9.01 16.19
C ALA A 126 -7.15 9.54 17.19
N ALA A 127 -6.81 8.77 18.23
CA ALA A 127 -5.78 9.14 19.20
C ALA A 127 -4.38 9.20 18.55
N PHE A 128 -4.04 8.23 17.70
CA PHE A 128 -2.76 8.21 16.98
C PHE A 128 -2.62 9.40 16.03
N VAL A 129 -3.63 9.66 15.20
CA VAL A 129 -3.64 10.80 14.26
C VAL A 129 -3.50 12.11 15.00
N LYS A 130 -4.24 12.31 16.11
CA LYS A 130 -4.14 13.50 16.94
C LYS A 130 -2.72 13.71 17.44
N SER A 131 -2.15 12.71 18.13
CA SER A 131 -0.80 12.80 18.70
C SER A 131 0.29 13.02 17.63
N TYR A 132 0.14 12.36 16.48
CA TYR A 132 1.07 12.51 15.37
C TYR A 132 1.03 13.93 14.79
N ARG A 133 -0.18 14.48 14.58
CA ARG A 133 -0.36 15.85 14.08
C ARG A 133 0.19 16.90 15.06
N GLU A 134 -0.08 16.74 16.34
CA GLU A 134 0.46 17.63 17.40
C GLU A 134 1.99 17.64 17.39
N LYS A 135 2.61 16.48 17.17
CA LYS A 135 4.07 16.34 17.21
C LYS A 135 4.76 16.75 15.91
N PHE A 136 4.20 16.44 14.76
CA PHE A 136 4.86 16.55 13.47
C PHE A 136 4.22 17.56 12.51
N GLY A 137 3.06 18.16 12.84
CA GLY A 137 2.36 19.14 12.03
C GLY A 137 1.76 18.61 10.73
N LYS A 138 1.67 17.28 10.55
CA LYS A 138 1.17 16.64 9.32
C LYS A 138 0.39 15.36 9.63
N MET A 139 -0.36 14.87 8.63
CA MET A 139 -1.08 13.59 8.76
C MET A 139 -0.11 12.41 8.77
N PRO A 140 -0.36 11.38 9.60
CA PRO A 140 0.37 10.13 9.49
C PRO A 140 -0.10 9.39 8.23
N GLY A 141 0.82 8.71 7.56
CA GLY A 141 0.52 7.78 6.49
C GLY A 141 0.86 6.35 6.90
N TYR A 142 0.75 5.45 5.96
CA TYR A 142 1.04 4.03 6.08
C TYR A 142 2.38 3.73 6.78
N TYR A 143 3.46 4.37 6.34
CA TYR A 143 4.78 4.12 6.94
C TYR A 143 4.87 4.58 8.40
N SER A 144 4.23 5.70 8.73
CA SER A 144 4.21 6.24 10.11
C SER A 144 3.50 5.28 11.05
N GLU A 145 2.34 4.79 10.64
CA GLU A 145 1.54 3.87 11.42
C GLU A 145 2.21 2.50 11.55
N THR A 146 2.79 1.97 10.47
CA THR A 146 3.51 0.69 10.52
C THR A 146 4.68 0.73 11.51
N ASN A 147 5.46 1.81 11.52
CA ASN A 147 6.55 1.96 12.50
C ASN A 147 6.04 2.13 13.93
N TYR A 148 4.93 2.86 14.12
CA TYR A 148 4.29 2.99 15.42
C TYR A 148 3.79 1.63 15.94
N THR A 149 3.12 0.87 15.11
CA THR A 149 2.65 -0.50 15.43
C THR A 149 3.82 -1.44 15.72
N THR A 150 4.93 -1.33 14.97
CA THR A 150 6.14 -2.10 15.25
C THR A 150 6.71 -1.76 16.63
N ALA A 151 6.73 -0.49 17.00
CA ALA A 151 7.15 -0.08 18.34
C ALA A 151 6.24 -0.65 19.44
N GLN A 152 4.92 -0.66 19.23
CA GLN A 152 3.97 -1.28 20.16
C GLN A 152 4.22 -2.81 20.32
N ILE A 153 4.49 -3.50 19.21
CA ILE A 153 4.83 -4.92 19.23
C ILE A 153 6.10 -5.17 20.05
N LEU A 154 7.14 -4.38 19.81
CA LEU A 154 8.39 -4.50 20.55
C LEU A 154 8.22 -4.18 22.03
N ASP A 155 7.46 -3.15 22.36
CA ASP A 155 7.17 -2.77 23.76
C ASP A 155 6.45 -3.91 24.50
N GLU A 156 5.42 -4.50 23.88
CA GLU A 156 4.68 -5.64 24.43
C GLU A 156 5.59 -6.85 24.68
N VAL A 157 6.44 -7.18 23.72
CA VAL A 157 7.38 -8.31 23.83
C VAL A 157 8.44 -8.05 24.91
N MET A 158 9.03 -6.86 24.92
CA MET A 158 10.06 -6.51 25.90
C MET A 158 9.50 -6.40 27.32
N THR A 159 8.28 -5.90 27.46
CA THR A 159 7.59 -5.87 28.75
C THR A 159 7.37 -7.28 29.29
N LYS A 160 6.89 -8.21 28.47
CA LYS A 160 6.74 -9.63 28.83
C LYS A 160 8.06 -10.30 29.17
N ALA A 161 9.15 -9.87 28.54
CA ALA A 161 10.51 -10.35 28.82
C ALA A 161 11.15 -9.69 30.08
N GLY A 162 10.39 -8.88 30.83
CA GLY A 162 10.92 -8.20 32.02
C GLY A 162 11.94 -7.09 31.73
N GLY A 163 11.88 -6.49 30.54
CA GLY A 163 12.76 -5.42 30.09
C GLY A 163 14.16 -5.86 29.65
N LYS A 164 14.39 -7.19 29.56
CA LYS A 164 15.68 -7.74 29.15
C LYS A 164 15.51 -8.56 27.88
N TYR A 165 16.50 -8.49 26.98
CA TYR A 165 16.51 -9.31 25.77
C TYR A 165 16.67 -10.80 26.13
N PRO A 166 15.68 -11.67 25.78
CA PRO A 166 15.64 -13.06 26.26
C PRO A 166 16.49 -14.01 25.39
N GLY A 167 17.23 -13.52 24.41
CA GLY A 167 17.89 -14.30 23.38
C GLY A 167 17.04 -14.50 22.13
N ALA A 168 17.67 -14.79 20.99
CA ALA A 168 17.03 -14.78 19.68
C ALA A 168 15.86 -15.77 19.55
N GLU A 169 16.03 -16.99 20.05
CA GLU A 169 15.01 -18.04 19.94
C GLU A 169 13.73 -17.66 20.70
N GLU A 170 13.87 -17.29 21.97
CA GLU A 170 12.73 -16.91 22.80
C GLU A 170 12.08 -15.62 22.30
N PHE A 171 12.87 -14.65 21.89
CA PHE A 171 12.35 -13.40 21.30
C PHE A 171 11.50 -13.66 20.07
N LEU A 172 11.94 -14.56 19.17
CA LEU A 172 11.17 -14.93 17.99
C LEU A 172 9.86 -15.67 18.32
N LYS A 173 9.87 -16.52 19.35
CA LYS A 173 8.63 -17.15 19.86
C LYS A 173 7.65 -16.11 20.40
N MET A 174 8.15 -15.17 21.18
CA MET A 174 7.33 -14.10 21.75
C MET A 174 6.76 -13.20 20.65
N LEU A 175 7.55 -12.82 19.63
CA LEU A 175 7.08 -12.07 18.46
C LEU A 175 5.98 -12.80 17.69
N ALA A 176 6.15 -14.11 17.46
CA ALA A 176 5.15 -14.91 16.75
C ALA A 176 3.82 -15.01 17.52
N ALA A 177 3.86 -14.94 18.85
CA ALA A 177 2.70 -15.05 19.72
C ALA A 177 2.03 -13.69 20.04
N VAL A 178 2.63 -12.57 19.62
CA VAL A 178 2.14 -11.24 20.00
C VAL A 178 0.80 -10.92 19.33
N LYS A 179 -0.06 -10.24 20.08
CA LYS A 179 -1.32 -9.69 19.58
C LYS A 179 -1.45 -8.25 20.09
N VAL A 180 -1.50 -7.31 19.17
CA VAL A 180 -1.66 -5.90 19.51
C VAL A 180 -2.90 -5.33 18.83
N ASN A 181 -3.53 -4.36 19.49
CA ASN A 181 -4.56 -3.55 18.87
C ASN A 181 -3.92 -2.24 18.40
N ALA A 182 -3.60 -2.17 17.12
CA ALA A 182 -2.94 -1.04 16.46
C ALA A 182 -3.95 0.04 16.03
N PRO A 183 -3.52 1.21 15.53
CA PRO A 183 -4.41 2.18 14.89
C PRO A 183 -5.22 1.59 13.73
N ARG A 184 -4.62 0.68 12.95
CA ARG A 184 -5.27 -0.09 11.87
C ARG A 184 -6.23 -1.19 12.35
N GLY A 185 -6.26 -1.47 13.65
CA GLY A 185 -7.03 -2.56 14.26
C GLY A 185 -6.14 -3.69 14.79
N PRO A 186 -6.71 -4.87 15.06
CA PRO A 186 -5.97 -6.00 15.58
C PRO A 186 -4.89 -6.48 14.62
N VAL A 187 -3.69 -6.74 15.15
CA VAL A 187 -2.55 -7.32 14.42
C VAL A 187 -2.05 -8.53 15.18
N SER A 188 -1.87 -9.64 14.48
CA SER A 188 -1.25 -10.88 14.94
C SER A 188 -0.45 -11.50 13.81
N TYR A 189 0.15 -12.68 14.03
CA TYR A 189 0.90 -13.39 13.02
C TYR A 189 0.36 -14.81 12.83
N ASP A 190 0.40 -15.30 11.59
CA ASP A 190 0.10 -16.70 11.27
C ASP A 190 1.32 -17.62 11.50
N GLU A 191 1.16 -18.91 11.23
CA GLU A 191 2.22 -19.90 11.35
C GLU A 191 3.42 -19.65 10.41
N MET A 192 3.17 -18.97 9.30
CA MET A 192 4.20 -18.56 8.34
C MET A 192 4.82 -17.20 8.69
N ARG A 193 4.41 -16.60 9.82
CA ARG A 193 4.82 -15.28 10.31
C ARG A 193 4.35 -14.11 9.43
N ASN A 194 3.31 -14.32 8.60
CA ASN A 194 2.66 -13.22 7.91
C ASN A 194 1.74 -12.46 8.88
N PRO A 195 1.64 -11.13 8.75
CA PRO A 195 0.70 -10.36 9.56
C PRO A 195 -0.75 -10.70 9.19
N VAL A 196 -1.56 -11.01 10.21
CA VAL A 196 -3.01 -11.13 10.12
C VAL A 196 -3.60 -9.81 10.61
N GLN A 197 -4.21 -9.06 9.70
CA GLN A 197 -4.68 -7.70 9.94
C GLN A 197 -5.82 -7.32 8.97
N ASN A 198 -6.52 -6.22 9.25
CA ASN A 198 -7.49 -5.64 8.33
C ASN A 198 -6.78 -4.94 7.15
N ILE A 199 -7.45 -4.91 5.99
CA ILE A 199 -7.02 -4.18 4.79
C ILE A 199 -8.20 -3.35 4.27
#